data_b298b65f002954d3d64152562db14a68
#
_entry.id   b298b65f002954d3d64152562db14a68
#
_cell.length_a   1.000
_cell.length_b   1.000
_cell.length_c   1.000
_cell.angle_alpha   90.00
_cell.angle_beta   90.00
_cell.angle_gamma   90.00
#
_symmetry.space_group_name_H-M   'P 1'
#
loop_
_entity.id
_entity.type
_entity.pdbx_description
1 polymer ?
#
loop_
_entity_poly.entity_id
_entity_poly.type
_entity_poly.pdbx_seq_one_letter_code
_entity_poly.pdbx_strand_id
1 'polypeptide(L)'
;VAYYLYVKDTYGDDVASRIKAIVGGTTAEKLQRLWDRNADVIYGDTSAFEQYTKDGVENQLKMTMFGSCGEVNGVEIDSMAKDGVTFEGEPFEFAKDFCMYFPKDMDASVLAEYEAAMKKVTEDPAFIADMQKLYYNALTADEVGVEASKEFIYNKREMCKSLIEKAPSLDTLTQ
;
A
#
# COMPACT_ATOMS: atom_id res chain seq x y z
N VAL A 1 10.76 -5.07 -1.18
CA VAL A 1 12.07 -4.47 -0.84
C VAL A 1 12.10 -4.14 0.65
N ALA A 2 11.24 -3.25 1.17
CA ALA A 2 11.27 -2.84 2.58
C ALA A 2 11.24 -4.04 3.55
N TYR A 3 10.36 -5.02 3.30
CA TYR A 3 10.33 -6.25 4.10
C TYR A 3 11.66 -7.05 4.03
N TYR A 4 12.27 -7.13 2.86
CA TYR A 4 13.59 -7.76 2.72
C TYR A 4 14.66 -7.03 3.55
N LEU A 5 14.70 -5.71 3.46
CA LEU A 5 15.65 -4.89 4.22
C LEU A 5 15.42 -5.04 5.73
N TYR A 6 14.17 -5.00 6.18
CA TYR A 6 13.82 -5.25 7.57
C TYR A 6 14.31 -6.63 8.07
N VAL A 7 14.06 -7.68 7.29
CA VAL A 7 14.51 -9.03 7.64
C VAL A 7 16.04 -9.11 7.68
N LYS A 8 16.72 -8.47 6.72
CA LYS A 8 18.17 -8.39 6.69
C LYS A 8 18.74 -7.69 7.93
N ASP A 9 18.18 -6.53 8.27
CA ASP A 9 18.65 -5.74 9.41
C ASP A 9 18.36 -6.41 10.75
N THR A 10 17.24 -7.12 10.85
CA THR A 10 16.79 -7.77 12.10
C THR A 10 17.40 -9.15 12.31
N TYR A 11 17.49 -9.95 11.25
CA TYR A 11 17.83 -11.37 11.33
C TYR A 11 19.11 -11.75 10.56
N GLY A 12 19.72 -10.80 9.86
CA GLY A 12 20.98 -10.98 9.12
C GLY A 12 20.81 -11.49 7.69
N ASP A 13 21.93 -11.45 6.95
CA ASP A 13 21.99 -11.78 5.53
C ASP A 13 21.58 -13.24 5.24
N ASP A 14 21.92 -14.19 6.12
CA ASP A 14 21.59 -15.60 5.92
C ASP A 14 20.07 -15.84 5.88
N VAL A 15 19.31 -15.13 6.70
CA VAL A 15 17.85 -15.22 6.72
C VAL A 15 17.26 -14.47 5.53
N ALA A 16 17.73 -13.27 5.26
CA ALA A 16 17.24 -12.43 4.14
C ALA A 16 17.48 -13.12 2.78
N SER A 17 18.59 -13.84 2.60
CA SER A 17 18.91 -14.55 1.35
C SER A 17 17.91 -15.65 0.98
N ARG A 18 17.10 -16.10 1.93
CA ARG A 18 16.02 -17.09 1.71
C ARG A 18 14.76 -16.48 1.12
N ILE A 19 14.62 -15.15 1.17
CA ILE A 19 13.49 -14.46 0.57
C ILE A 19 13.69 -14.42 -0.93
N LYS A 20 12.76 -15.04 -1.67
CA LYS A 20 12.74 -15.04 -3.13
C LYS A 20 11.54 -14.28 -3.64
N ALA A 21 11.74 -13.40 -4.60
CA ALA A 21 10.69 -12.64 -5.22
C ALA A 21 10.19 -13.34 -6.49
N ILE A 22 8.89 -13.52 -6.59
CA ILE A 22 8.24 -13.98 -7.81
C ILE A 22 7.63 -12.75 -8.48
N VAL A 23 8.19 -12.37 -9.61
CA VAL A 23 7.79 -11.15 -10.33
C VAL A 23 6.54 -11.42 -11.19
N GLY A 24 5.62 -10.46 -11.17
CA GLY A 24 4.45 -10.43 -12.05
C GLY A 24 3.28 -11.29 -11.60
N GLY A 25 2.26 -11.27 -12.44
CA GLY A 25 1.03 -11.99 -12.24
C GLY A 25 -0.16 -11.10 -11.90
N THR A 26 -1.32 -11.49 -12.39
CA THR A 26 -2.63 -10.95 -12.00
C THR A 26 -2.96 -11.34 -10.56
N THR A 27 -3.97 -10.72 -9.96
CA THR A 27 -4.45 -11.11 -8.63
C THR A 27 -4.84 -12.59 -8.57
N ALA A 28 -5.52 -13.11 -9.60
CA ALA A 28 -5.90 -14.51 -9.66
C ALA A 28 -4.68 -15.46 -9.72
N GLU A 29 -3.68 -15.13 -10.53
CA GLU A 29 -2.44 -15.91 -10.59
C GLU A 29 -1.64 -15.89 -9.28
N LYS A 30 -1.63 -14.75 -8.58
CA LYS A 30 -1.01 -14.65 -7.26
C LYS A 30 -1.71 -15.53 -6.23
N LEU A 31 -3.05 -15.48 -6.19
CA LEU A 31 -3.86 -16.35 -5.32
C LEU A 31 -3.60 -17.84 -5.64
N GLN A 32 -3.59 -18.21 -6.91
CA GLN A 32 -3.31 -19.58 -7.32
C GLN A 32 -1.92 -20.05 -6.85
N ARG A 33 -0.90 -19.20 -6.98
CA ARG A 33 0.45 -19.53 -6.49
C ARG A 33 0.50 -19.74 -4.98
N LEU A 34 -0.27 -18.96 -4.21
CA LEU A 34 -0.36 -19.12 -2.77
C LEU A 34 -1.04 -20.45 -2.40
N TRP A 35 -2.14 -20.79 -3.07
CA TRP A 35 -2.85 -22.05 -2.83
C TRP A 35 -2.08 -23.30 -3.27
N ASP A 36 -1.34 -23.19 -4.38
CA ASP A 36 -0.44 -24.24 -4.86
C ASP A 36 0.85 -24.35 -4.04
N ARG A 37 1.04 -23.47 -3.04
CA ARG A 37 2.26 -23.36 -2.23
C ARG A 37 3.52 -23.05 -3.04
N ASN A 38 3.35 -22.36 -4.16
CA ASN A 38 4.43 -21.79 -4.97
C ASN A 38 4.83 -20.38 -4.50
N ALA A 39 4.06 -19.80 -3.58
CA ALA A 39 4.39 -18.57 -2.86
C ALA A 39 3.88 -18.70 -1.43
N ASP A 40 4.65 -18.18 -0.46
CA ASP A 40 4.26 -18.14 0.95
C ASP A 40 3.52 -16.86 1.28
N VAL A 41 3.77 -15.78 0.55
CA VAL A 41 3.19 -14.43 0.73
C VAL A 41 2.87 -13.83 -0.63
N ILE A 42 1.75 -13.15 -0.73
CA ILE A 42 1.36 -12.37 -1.91
C ILE A 42 0.97 -10.95 -1.51
N TYR A 43 1.10 -10.02 -2.44
CA TYR A 43 0.70 -8.62 -2.25
C TYR A 43 -0.41 -8.23 -3.22
N GLY A 44 -1.38 -7.45 -2.72
CA GLY A 44 -2.47 -6.93 -3.53
C GLY A 44 -3.37 -5.96 -2.77
N ASP A 45 -4.44 -5.54 -3.42
CA ASP A 45 -5.43 -4.64 -2.82
C ASP A 45 -6.31 -5.40 -1.82
N THR A 46 -6.65 -4.79 -0.70
CA THR A 46 -7.51 -5.36 0.33
C THR A 46 -8.85 -5.84 -0.23
N SER A 47 -9.48 -5.05 -1.08
CA SER A 47 -10.75 -5.39 -1.75
C SER A 47 -10.70 -6.66 -2.60
N ALA A 48 -9.52 -7.06 -3.06
CA ALA A 48 -9.36 -8.28 -3.85
C ALA A 48 -9.24 -9.54 -2.99
N PHE A 49 -8.82 -9.41 -1.73
CA PHE A 49 -8.52 -10.54 -0.85
C PHE A 49 -9.49 -10.66 0.34
N GLU A 50 -10.30 -9.64 0.58
CA GLU A 50 -11.17 -9.53 1.76
C GLU A 50 -12.11 -10.75 1.93
N GLN A 51 -12.61 -11.31 0.83
CA GLN A 51 -13.51 -12.46 0.85
C GLN A 51 -12.87 -13.73 1.44
N TYR A 52 -11.53 -13.82 1.40
CA TYR A 52 -10.76 -14.95 1.91
C TYR A 52 -10.32 -14.76 3.37
N THR A 53 -10.63 -13.64 4.00
CA THR A 53 -10.25 -13.38 5.40
C THR A 53 -11.32 -13.83 6.39
N LYS A 54 -12.52 -14.18 5.92
CA LYS A 54 -13.62 -14.63 6.78
C LYS A 54 -13.32 -16.00 7.36
N ASP A 55 -13.68 -16.19 8.64
CA ASP A 55 -13.52 -17.47 9.29
C ASP A 55 -14.35 -18.56 8.60
N GLY A 56 -13.72 -19.71 8.40
CA GLY A 56 -14.35 -20.90 7.86
C GLY A 56 -14.56 -20.91 6.34
N VAL A 57 -14.06 -19.89 5.61
CA VAL A 57 -14.06 -19.96 4.14
C VAL A 57 -12.99 -20.92 3.65
N GLU A 58 -13.26 -21.57 2.52
CA GLU A 58 -12.26 -22.38 1.84
C GLU A 58 -11.06 -21.50 1.44
N ASN A 59 -9.86 -22.00 1.64
CA ASN A 59 -8.62 -21.28 1.37
C ASN A 59 -8.50 -19.95 2.14
N GLN A 60 -8.89 -19.93 3.40
CA GLN A 60 -8.79 -18.77 4.27
C GLN A 60 -7.36 -18.18 4.28
N LEU A 61 -7.26 -16.86 4.17
CA LEU A 61 -6.00 -16.13 4.20
C LEU A 61 -5.83 -15.39 5.52
N LYS A 62 -4.60 -15.37 6.02
CA LYS A 62 -4.19 -14.42 7.04
C LYS A 62 -3.68 -13.15 6.34
N MET A 63 -4.19 -12.00 6.76
CA MET A 63 -3.85 -10.70 6.17
C MET A 63 -3.06 -9.84 7.15
N THR A 64 -2.14 -9.04 6.63
CA THR A 64 -1.56 -7.85 7.29
C THR A 64 -1.50 -6.71 6.29
N MET A 65 -1.65 -5.47 6.75
CA MET A 65 -1.70 -4.30 5.89
C MET A 65 -0.33 -3.63 5.77
N PHE A 66 -0.03 -3.07 4.61
CA PHE A 66 1.13 -2.18 4.45
C PHE A 66 0.89 -0.78 4.98
N GLY A 67 -0.35 -0.30 4.92
CA GLY A 67 -0.74 0.99 5.45
C GLY A 67 -1.09 0.94 6.94
N SER A 68 -1.91 1.87 7.37
CA SER A 68 -2.47 1.88 8.72
C SER A 68 -3.33 0.65 8.99
N CYS A 69 -3.44 0.27 10.26
CA CYS A 69 -4.37 -0.78 10.68
C CYS A 69 -5.81 -0.47 10.25
N GLY A 70 -6.61 -1.49 10.01
CA GLY A 70 -7.99 -1.34 9.61
C GLY A 70 -8.82 -2.57 9.91
N GLU A 71 -10.12 -2.48 9.66
CA GLU A 71 -11.06 -3.57 9.83
C GLU A 71 -11.43 -4.16 8.47
N VAL A 72 -11.42 -5.48 8.36
CA VAL A 72 -11.87 -6.22 7.17
C VAL A 72 -12.83 -7.30 7.62
N ASN A 73 -14.07 -7.24 7.13
CA ASN A 73 -15.14 -8.18 7.49
C ASN A 73 -15.37 -8.32 9.01
N GLY A 74 -15.25 -7.23 9.77
CA GLY A 74 -15.43 -7.24 11.22
C GLY A 74 -14.20 -7.73 11.99
N VAL A 75 -13.08 -7.99 11.32
CA VAL A 75 -11.81 -8.41 11.93
C VAL A 75 -10.82 -7.27 11.84
N GLU A 76 -10.26 -6.88 12.99
CA GLU A 76 -9.18 -5.90 13.03
C GLU A 76 -7.91 -6.53 12.43
N ILE A 77 -7.33 -5.86 11.44
CA ILE A 77 -6.11 -6.29 10.74
C ILE A 77 -4.98 -5.33 11.11
N ASP A 78 -3.91 -5.90 11.63
CA ASP A 78 -2.71 -5.14 11.97
C ASP A 78 -1.95 -4.70 10.73
N SER A 79 -1.16 -3.61 10.86
CA SER A 79 -0.22 -3.19 9.84
C SER A 79 1.15 -3.85 10.05
N MET A 80 1.94 -3.93 8.97
CA MET A 80 3.33 -4.36 9.08
C MET A 80 4.16 -3.44 10.00
N ALA A 81 3.83 -2.15 10.06
CA ALA A 81 4.46 -1.20 10.97
C ALA A 81 4.18 -1.57 12.45
N LYS A 82 2.95 -1.94 12.78
CA LYS A 82 2.57 -2.41 14.12
C LYS A 82 3.24 -3.75 14.47
N ASP A 83 3.46 -4.59 13.47
CA ASP A 83 4.23 -5.83 13.60
C ASP A 83 5.75 -5.60 13.74
N GLY A 84 6.20 -4.35 13.78
CA GLY A 84 7.58 -3.96 14.00
C GLY A 84 8.41 -3.79 12.72
N VAL A 85 7.80 -3.83 11.54
CA VAL A 85 8.53 -3.57 10.29
C VAL A 85 8.85 -2.09 10.17
N THR A 86 10.14 -1.79 10.10
CA THR A 86 10.66 -0.42 9.95
C THR A 86 11.46 -0.25 8.67
N PHE A 87 11.56 0.98 8.22
CA PHE A 87 12.47 1.39 7.17
C PHE A 87 13.15 2.71 7.57
N GLU A 88 14.47 2.74 7.56
CA GLU A 88 15.29 3.87 8.04
C GLU A 88 15.00 4.30 9.48
N GLY A 89 14.58 3.36 10.32
CA GLY A 89 14.27 3.59 11.74
C GLY A 89 12.83 4.06 12.00
N GLU A 90 12.07 4.37 10.96
CA GLU A 90 10.67 4.76 11.07
C GLU A 90 9.72 3.58 10.75
N PRO A 91 8.52 3.53 11.35
CA PRO A 91 7.52 2.53 10.99
C PRO A 91 7.25 2.52 9.49
N PHE A 92 7.30 1.35 8.86
CA PHE A 92 7.08 1.25 7.42
C PHE A 92 5.59 1.22 7.11
N GLU A 93 5.14 2.29 6.46
CA GLU A 93 3.79 2.40 5.91
C GLU A 93 3.84 2.71 4.42
N PHE A 94 3.11 1.93 3.63
CA PHE A 94 3.04 2.11 2.20
C PHE A 94 1.62 1.84 1.70
N ALA A 95 0.98 2.88 1.16
CA ALA A 95 -0.35 2.79 0.58
C ALA A 95 -0.30 3.03 -0.93
N LYS A 96 -1.32 2.55 -1.63
CA LYS A 96 -1.61 2.90 -3.01
C LYS A 96 -2.44 4.19 -3.00
N ASP A 97 -1.92 5.21 -3.67
CA ASP A 97 -2.55 6.52 -3.71
C ASP A 97 -3.17 6.76 -5.08
N PHE A 98 -4.29 7.48 -5.08
CA PHE A 98 -4.98 7.91 -6.28
C PHE A 98 -4.81 9.41 -6.44
N CYS A 99 -4.29 9.84 -7.59
CA CYS A 99 -4.04 11.23 -7.89
C CYS A 99 -4.77 11.65 -9.16
N MET A 100 -5.31 12.86 -9.18
CA MET A 100 -5.76 13.52 -10.40
C MET A 100 -4.63 14.35 -10.98
N TYR A 101 -4.43 14.25 -12.29
CA TYR A 101 -3.44 15.03 -13.02
C TYR A 101 -4.13 16.00 -13.97
N PHE A 102 -3.63 17.21 -13.99
CA PHE A 102 -4.15 18.28 -14.85
C PHE A 102 -3.07 18.72 -15.87
N PRO A 103 -3.46 19.26 -17.04
CA PRO A 103 -2.53 19.87 -17.95
C PRO A 103 -1.68 20.93 -17.27
N LYS A 104 -0.41 21.05 -17.67
CA LYS A 104 0.54 21.99 -17.07
C LYS A 104 0.09 23.46 -17.16
N ASP A 105 -0.61 23.78 -18.23
CA ASP A 105 -1.08 25.12 -18.62
C ASP A 105 -2.59 25.32 -18.33
N MET A 106 -3.17 24.50 -17.44
CA MET A 106 -4.54 24.70 -17.00
C MET A 106 -4.68 26.07 -16.33
N ASP A 107 -5.80 26.73 -16.62
CA ASP A 107 -6.13 28.00 -15.99
C ASP A 107 -6.22 27.86 -14.46
N ALA A 108 -5.56 28.76 -13.74
CA ALA A 108 -5.47 28.71 -12.29
C ALA A 108 -6.84 28.85 -11.60
N SER A 109 -7.79 29.58 -12.22
CA SER A 109 -9.14 29.70 -11.67
C SER A 109 -9.91 28.39 -11.76
N VAL A 110 -9.76 27.66 -12.87
CA VAL A 110 -10.39 26.34 -13.06
C VAL A 110 -9.78 25.33 -12.09
N LEU A 111 -8.46 25.35 -11.92
CA LEU A 111 -7.77 24.48 -10.95
C LEU A 111 -8.25 24.75 -9.52
N ALA A 112 -8.42 26.01 -9.13
CA ALA A 112 -8.93 26.39 -7.81
C ALA A 112 -10.38 25.92 -7.59
N GLU A 113 -11.23 25.93 -8.64
CA GLU A 113 -12.59 25.39 -8.56
C GLU A 113 -12.58 23.87 -8.34
N TYR A 114 -11.71 23.13 -9.04
CA TYR A 114 -11.53 21.68 -8.81
C TYR A 114 -11.05 21.39 -7.39
N GLU A 115 -10.06 22.13 -6.90
CA GLU A 115 -9.55 21.98 -5.53
C GLU A 115 -10.64 22.22 -4.49
N ALA A 116 -11.41 23.31 -4.64
CA ALA A 116 -12.52 23.62 -3.75
C ALA A 116 -13.64 22.56 -3.80
N ALA A 117 -13.93 22.01 -4.98
CA ALA A 117 -14.89 20.92 -5.13
C ALA A 117 -14.41 19.64 -4.45
N MET A 118 -13.15 19.27 -4.64
CA MET A 118 -12.55 18.07 -4.03
C MET A 118 -12.52 18.16 -2.51
N LYS A 119 -12.19 19.29 -1.93
CA LYS A 119 -12.27 19.51 -0.48
C LYS A 119 -13.67 19.24 0.07
N LYS A 120 -14.71 19.68 -0.64
CA LYS A 120 -16.09 19.38 -0.23
C LYS A 120 -16.45 17.90 -0.37
N VAL A 121 -15.94 17.23 -1.41
CA VAL A 121 -16.18 15.79 -1.62
C VAL A 121 -15.55 14.98 -0.50
N THR A 122 -14.32 15.31 -0.08
CA THR A 122 -13.65 14.58 0.99
C THR A 122 -14.27 14.80 2.37
N GLU A 123 -15.07 15.83 2.55
CA GLU A 123 -15.86 16.09 3.76
C GLU A 123 -17.27 15.49 3.72
N ASP A 124 -17.72 14.95 2.58
CA ASP A 124 -19.05 14.35 2.42
C ASP A 124 -19.10 12.98 3.12
N PRO A 125 -19.98 12.80 4.13
CA PRO A 125 -20.08 11.53 4.85
C PRO A 125 -20.46 10.34 3.96
N ALA A 126 -21.22 10.56 2.88
CA ALA A 126 -21.58 9.50 1.94
C ALA A 126 -20.36 9.04 1.14
N PHE A 127 -19.54 9.99 0.66
CA PHE A 127 -18.29 9.66 -0.01
C PHE A 127 -17.34 8.91 0.91
N ILE A 128 -17.14 9.38 2.15
CA ILE A 128 -16.29 8.72 3.14
C ILE A 128 -16.76 7.29 3.38
N ALA A 129 -18.07 7.08 3.58
CA ALA A 129 -18.63 5.75 3.80
C ALA A 129 -18.45 4.83 2.58
N ASP A 130 -18.56 5.36 1.36
CA ASP A 130 -18.34 4.56 0.15
C ASP A 130 -16.86 4.20 -0.06
N MET A 131 -15.94 5.10 0.26
CA MET A 131 -14.51 4.80 0.25
C MET A 131 -14.15 3.71 1.26
N GLN A 132 -14.71 3.78 2.47
CA GLN A 132 -14.51 2.77 3.51
C GLN A 132 -15.02 1.38 3.10
N LYS A 133 -16.14 1.29 2.37
CA LYS A 133 -16.62 0.01 1.81
C LYS A 133 -15.64 -0.64 0.83
N LEU A 134 -14.79 0.18 0.20
CA LEU A 134 -13.74 -0.27 -0.71
C LEU A 134 -12.38 -0.45 0.00
N TYR A 135 -12.35 -0.29 1.32
CA TYR A 135 -11.12 -0.31 2.14
C TYR A 135 -10.12 0.79 1.74
N TYR A 136 -10.62 1.95 1.29
CA TYR A 136 -9.82 3.14 1.02
C TYR A 136 -10.07 4.21 2.08
N ASN A 137 -9.03 4.96 2.40
CA ASN A 137 -9.14 6.12 3.25
C ASN A 137 -9.45 7.36 2.39
N ALA A 138 -10.49 8.08 2.74
CA ALA A 138 -10.71 9.42 2.20
C ALA A 138 -9.65 10.37 2.78
N LEU A 139 -9.12 11.27 1.94
CA LEU A 139 -8.26 12.34 2.41
C LEU A 139 -9.07 13.35 3.21
N THR A 140 -8.43 14.05 4.13
CA THR A 140 -8.98 15.23 4.79
C THR A 140 -8.92 16.46 3.85
N ALA A 141 -9.66 17.51 4.15
CA ALA A 141 -9.63 18.74 3.34
C ALA A 141 -8.23 19.38 3.28
N ASP A 142 -7.43 19.24 4.34
CA ASP A 142 -6.07 19.78 4.40
C ASP A 142 -5.06 18.98 3.55
N GLU A 143 -5.35 17.72 3.29
CA GLU A 143 -4.54 16.86 2.42
C GLU A 143 -4.88 17.02 0.93
N VAL A 144 -5.98 17.74 0.62
CA VAL A 144 -6.41 18.01 -0.75
C VAL A 144 -5.86 19.34 -1.23
N GLY A 145 -5.29 19.36 -2.42
CA GLY A 145 -4.83 20.57 -3.10
C GLY A 145 -3.49 20.37 -3.80
N VAL A 146 -3.13 21.34 -4.62
CA VAL A 146 -1.93 21.27 -5.47
C VAL A 146 -0.66 21.21 -4.61
N GLU A 147 -0.55 22.06 -3.61
CA GLU A 147 0.67 22.13 -2.79
C GLU A 147 0.79 20.91 -1.86
N ALA A 148 -0.29 20.49 -1.20
CA ALA A 148 -0.30 19.28 -0.38
C ALA A 148 0.03 18.04 -1.22
N SER A 149 -0.52 17.93 -2.42
CA SER A 149 -0.22 16.82 -3.34
C SER A 149 1.23 16.82 -3.83
N LYS A 150 1.82 18.00 -4.10
CA LYS A 150 3.24 18.12 -4.48
C LYS A 150 4.16 17.64 -3.35
N GLU A 151 3.90 18.10 -2.13
CA GLU A 151 4.69 17.73 -0.96
C GLU A 151 4.59 16.22 -0.71
N PHE A 152 3.37 15.67 -0.73
CA PHE A 152 3.12 14.24 -0.57
C PHE A 152 3.86 13.41 -1.64
N ILE A 153 3.72 13.76 -2.93
CA ILE A 153 4.37 13.03 -4.03
C ILE A 153 5.89 13.15 -3.92
N TYR A 154 6.41 14.32 -3.54
CA TYR A 154 7.85 14.50 -3.34
C TYR A 154 8.39 13.60 -2.25
N ASN A 155 7.76 13.60 -1.07
CA ASN A 155 8.18 12.78 0.06
C ASN A 155 8.11 11.29 -0.26
N LYS A 156 7.03 10.85 -0.90
CA LYS A 156 6.88 9.45 -1.34
C LYS A 156 7.92 9.05 -2.40
N ARG A 157 8.25 9.95 -3.32
CA ARG A 157 9.31 9.75 -4.31
C ARG A 157 10.66 9.55 -3.65
N GLU A 158 11.03 10.39 -2.67
CA GLU A 158 12.32 10.28 -1.97
C GLU A 158 12.39 8.96 -1.16
N MET A 159 11.31 8.56 -0.50
CA MET A 159 11.22 7.24 0.14
C MET A 159 11.40 6.10 -0.87
N CYS A 160 10.68 6.13 -2.00
CA CYS A 160 10.83 5.11 -3.05
C CYS A 160 12.25 5.08 -3.63
N LYS A 161 12.89 6.24 -3.80
CA LYS A 161 14.27 6.34 -4.27
C LYS A 161 15.23 5.67 -3.27
N SER A 162 15.11 5.96 -1.99
CA SER A 162 15.90 5.30 -0.94
C SER A 162 15.67 3.78 -0.91
N LEU A 163 14.43 3.33 -1.05
CA LEU A 163 14.12 1.90 -1.16
C LEU A 163 14.81 1.24 -2.36
N ILE A 164 14.82 1.92 -3.52
CA ILE A 164 15.45 1.40 -4.74
C ILE A 164 16.98 1.36 -4.60
N GLU A 165 17.57 2.41 -4.04
CA GLU A 165 19.03 2.49 -3.84
C GLU A 165 19.55 1.42 -2.88
N LYS A 166 18.74 1.02 -1.90
CA LYS A 166 19.08 -0.02 -0.92
C LYS A 166 18.63 -1.43 -1.33
N ALA A 167 17.80 -1.52 -2.38
CA ALA A 167 17.28 -2.78 -2.85
C ALA A 167 18.41 -3.71 -3.33
N PRO A 168 18.35 -5.01 -3.03
CA PRO A 168 19.18 -5.98 -3.72
C PRO A 168 18.83 -5.99 -5.21
N SER A 169 19.74 -6.45 -6.06
CA SER A 169 19.43 -6.60 -7.48
C SER A 169 18.25 -7.57 -7.68
N LEU A 170 17.46 -7.35 -8.74
CA LEU A 170 16.38 -8.30 -9.08
C LEU A 170 16.91 -9.72 -9.25
N ASP A 171 18.10 -9.88 -9.83
CA ASP A 171 18.73 -11.20 -9.97
C ASP A 171 18.97 -11.88 -8.62
N THR A 172 19.35 -11.12 -7.59
CA THR A 172 19.52 -11.65 -6.23
C THR A 172 18.19 -12.10 -5.62
N LEU A 173 17.10 -11.38 -5.90
CA LEU A 173 15.78 -11.68 -5.34
C LEU A 173 15.03 -12.77 -6.11
N THR A 174 15.37 -13.01 -7.37
CA THR A 174 14.63 -13.95 -8.26
C THR A 174 15.34 -15.29 -8.47
N GLN A 175 16.57 -15.42 -8.02
CA GLN A 175 17.34 -16.69 -7.99
C GLN A 175 17.02 -17.45 -6.70
#